data_9cda42e1d0db60e9965e639bf1603226
#
_entry.id   9cda42e1d0db60e9965e639bf1603226
#
_cell.length_a   1.000
_cell.length_b   1.000
_cell.length_c   1.000
_cell.angle_alpha   90.00
_cell.angle_beta   90.00
_cell.angle_gamma   90.00
#
_symmetry.space_group_name_H-M   'P 1'
#
loop_
_entity.id
_entity.type
_entity.pdbx_description
1 polymer ?
#
loop_
_entity_poly.entity_id
_entity_poly.type
_entity_poly.pdbx_seq_one_letter_code
_entity_poly.pdbx_strand_id
1 'polypeptide(L)'
;MKKKILVVGKNSFVGNNLYNELKNLFDIKIVNYKSFFQISDYKLSSIDTIINCSISKNYVHKNYSIKNDRDLQICKKIKKFKCKMIFLSSRKVYLSGNNLRENSKLKPKCNYSKNKLKTEKRLSFNLKKRVLILRISNLIGIDNSKLKKKKIHKTFGDIFFQYIKKNIIFDNNKEYKDFISINK
;
A
#
# COMPACT_ATOMS: atom_id res chain seq x y z
N MET A 1 -19.94 -7.49 17.87
CA MET A 1 -18.74 -6.62 18.08
C MET A 1 -18.16 -6.17 16.74
N LYS A 2 -17.77 -4.89 16.61
CA LYS A 2 -17.07 -4.41 15.41
C LYS A 2 -15.66 -5.04 15.32
N LYS A 3 -15.23 -5.42 14.11
CA LYS A 3 -13.87 -5.92 13.89
C LYS A 3 -12.84 -4.81 14.15
N LYS A 4 -11.74 -5.18 14.81
CA LYS A 4 -10.65 -4.27 15.17
C LYS A 4 -9.58 -4.25 14.08
N ILE A 5 -9.41 -3.09 13.45
CA ILE A 5 -8.46 -2.90 12.34
C ILE A 5 -7.36 -1.93 12.79
N LEU A 6 -6.12 -2.29 12.50
CA LEU A 6 -4.96 -1.43 12.71
C LEU A 6 -4.32 -1.06 11.36
N VAL A 7 -4.38 0.23 11.01
CA VAL A 7 -3.71 0.78 9.84
C VAL A 7 -2.34 1.32 10.24
N VAL A 8 -1.29 0.86 9.58
CA VAL A 8 0.08 1.35 9.76
C VAL A 8 0.46 2.28 8.63
N GLY A 9 0.66 3.55 8.92
CA GLY A 9 0.99 4.56 7.91
C GLY A 9 0.16 5.84 8.02
N LYS A 10 0.06 6.41 9.23
CA LYS A 10 -0.69 7.65 9.53
C LYS A 10 -0.37 8.82 8.59
N ASN A 11 0.85 8.88 8.04
CA ASN A 11 1.28 9.95 7.13
C ASN A 11 1.21 9.54 5.65
N SER A 12 0.59 8.41 5.33
CA SER A 12 0.44 7.96 3.95
C SER A 12 -0.92 8.37 3.39
N PHE A 13 -0.93 8.73 2.11
CA PHE A 13 -2.15 9.03 1.37
C PHE A 13 -3.19 7.90 1.48
N VAL A 14 -2.76 6.66 1.23
CA VAL A 14 -3.65 5.50 1.30
C VAL A 14 -4.15 5.25 2.73
N GLY A 15 -3.26 5.32 3.73
CA GLY A 15 -3.62 5.06 5.13
C GLY A 15 -4.64 6.05 5.66
N ASN A 16 -4.49 7.34 5.36
CA ASN A 16 -5.45 8.36 5.80
C ASN A 16 -6.83 8.19 5.16
N ASN A 17 -6.86 7.92 3.84
CA ASN A 17 -8.13 7.70 3.16
C ASN A 17 -8.83 6.44 3.66
N LEU A 18 -8.13 5.31 3.81
CA LEU A 18 -8.71 4.10 4.40
C LEU A 18 -9.24 4.33 5.81
N TYR A 19 -8.52 5.07 6.65
CA TYR A 19 -8.99 5.40 7.99
C TYR A 19 -10.29 6.21 7.93
N ASN A 20 -10.36 7.24 7.10
CA ASN A 20 -11.53 8.10 7.00
C ASN A 20 -12.77 7.35 6.49
N GLU A 21 -12.61 6.50 5.49
CA GLU A 21 -13.70 5.70 4.93
C GLU A 21 -14.20 4.61 5.90
N LEU A 22 -13.29 4.00 6.65
CA LEU A 22 -13.63 2.82 7.44
C LEU A 22 -13.95 3.13 8.92
N LYS A 23 -13.65 4.33 9.45
CA LYS A 23 -13.79 4.67 10.89
C LYS A 23 -15.21 4.55 11.43
N ASN A 24 -16.24 4.70 10.58
CA ASN A 24 -17.63 4.58 11.00
C ASN A 24 -18.12 3.11 10.96
N LEU A 25 -17.47 2.26 10.16
CA LEU A 25 -17.85 0.86 9.95
C LEU A 25 -17.14 -0.11 10.91
N PHE A 26 -15.90 0.20 11.31
CA PHE A 26 -15.03 -0.68 12.08
C PHE A 26 -14.45 0.03 13.31
N ASP A 27 -13.99 -0.75 14.30
CA ASP A 27 -13.10 -0.24 15.35
C ASP A 27 -11.68 -0.12 14.75
N ILE A 28 -11.38 1.01 14.15
CA ILE A 28 -10.15 1.23 13.41
C ILE A 28 -9.23 2.22 14.11
N LYS A 29 -7.95 1.88 14.18
CA LYS A 29 -6.88 2.76 14.67
C LYS A 29 -5.83 2.94 13.59
N ILE A 30 -5.21 4.13 13.54
CA ILE A 30 -4.12 4.42 12.60
C ILE A 30 -2.89 4.88 13.37
N VAL A 31 -1.73 4.29 13.04
CA VAL A 31 -0.46 4.58 13.71
C VAL A 31 0.66 4.82 12.70
N ASN A 32 1.73 5.47 13.16
CA ASN A 32 2.98 5.55 12.40
C ASN A 32 3.71 4.19 12.40
N TYR A 33 4.56 3.97 11.40
CA TYR A 33 5.37 2.76 11.31
C TYR A 33 6.24 2.54 12.57
N LYS A 34 6.90 3.58 13.09
CA LYS A 34 7.71 3.47 14.31
C LYS A 34 6.85 3.12 15.53
N SER A 35 5.73 3.82 15.71
CA SER A 35 4.80 3.60 16.83
C SER A 35 4.17 2.20 16.81
N PHE A 36 4.04 1.57 15.64
CA PHE A 36 3.58 0.18 15.55
C PHE A 36 4.45 -0.78 16.38
N PHE A 37 5.76 -0.61 16.38
CA PHE A 37 6.67 -1.48 17.12
C PHE A 37 6.64 -1.27 18.64
N GLN A 38 6.07 -0.16 19.10
CA GLN A 38 5.86 0.16 20.53
C GLN A 38 4.55 -0.42 21.09
N ILE A 39 3.67 -0.95 20.21
CA ILE A 39 2.42 -1.58 20.65
C ILE A 39 2.77 -2.89 21.36
N SER A 40 2.21 -3.06 22.57
CA SER A 40 2.41 -4.29 23.37
C SER A 40 1.75 -5.50 22.69
N ASP A 41 2.29 -6.68 22.98
CA ASP A 41 1.77 -7.95 22.48
C ASP A 41 0.30 -8.17 22.87
N TYR A 42 -0.06 -7.78 24.10
CA TYR A 42 -1.45 -7.82 24.59
C TYR A 42 -2.41 -7.02 23.68
N LYS A 43 -2.04 -5.79 23.31
CA LYS A 43 -2.85 -4.99 22.38
C LYS A 43 -2.89 -5.57 20.97
N LEU A 44 -1.76 -6.10 20.48
CA LEU A 44 -1.71 -6.72 19.15
C LEU A 44 -2.53 -8.00 19.07
N SER A 45 -2.62 -8.79 20.14
CA SER A 45 -3.40 -10.03 20.18
C SER A 45 -4.92 -9.78 20.03
N SER A 46 -5.39 -8.58 20.35
CA SER A 46 -6.80 -8.18 20.20
C SER A 46 -7.14 -7.60 18.82
N ILE A 47 -6.16 -7.44 17.91
CA ILE A 47 -6.39 -6.92 16.57
C ILE A 47 -6.78 -8.04 15.61
N ASP A 48 -7.87 -7.85 14.85
CA ASP A 48 -8.32 -8.81 13.86
C ASP A 48 -7.56 -8.68 12.53
N THR A 49 -7.29 -7.44 12.11
CA THR A 49 -6.68 -7.18 10.80
C THR A 49 -5.69 -6.03 10.86
N ILE A 50 -4.55 -6.20 10.21
CA ILE A 50 -3.53 -5.16 10.05
C ILE A 50 -3.38 -4.83 8.57
N ILE A 51 -3.39 -3.53 8.24
CA ILE A 51 -3.20 -3.00 6.89
C ILE A 51 -1.97 -2.09 6.91
N ASN A 52 -0.91 -2.47 6.19
CA ASN A 52 0.26 -1.59 6.10
C ASN A 52 0.20 -0.71 4.84
N CYS A 53 0.12 0.59 5.07
CA CYS A 53 0.16 1.63 4.06
C CYS A 53 1.50 2.41 4.06
N SER A 54 2.45 1.99 4.90
CA SER A 54 3.77 2.63 4.99
C SER A 54 4.78 1.95 4.07
N ILE A 55 5.62 2.74 3.40
CA ILE A 55 6.67 2.23 2.53
C ILE A 55 7.98 3.01 2.76
N SER A 56 9.13 2.36 2.62
CA SER A 56 10.42 3.05 2.68
C SER A 56 10.86 3.51 1.29
N LYS A 57 11.56 4.66 1.20
CA LYS A 57 12.14 5.15 -0.07
C LYS A 57 13.10 4.11 -0.68
N ASN A 58 13.95 3.50 0.14
CA ASN A 58 14.91 2.50 -0.32
C ASN A 58 14.22 1.25 -0.89
N TYR A 59 13.08 0.84 -0.33
CA TYR A 59 12.29 -0.27 -0.90
C TYR A 59 11.75 0.05 -2.30
N VAL A 60 11.44 1.31 -2.57
CA VAL A 60 10.92 1.72 -3.89
C VAL A 60 12.03 1.79 -4.94
N HIS A 61 13.20 2.32 -4.57
CA HIS A 61 14.23 2.69 -5.55
C HIS A 61 15.42 1.73 -5.62
N LYS A 62 15.69 0.97 -4.55
CA LYS A 62 16.86 0.08 -4.46
C LYS A 62 16.46 -1.38 -4.63
N ASN A 63 17.45 -2.24 -4.84
CA ASN A 63 17.28 -3.68 -4.80
C ASN A 63 16.68 -4.14 -3.46
N TYR A 64 16.01 -5.28 -3.48
CA TYR A 64 15.36 -5.84 -2.30
C TYR A 64 16.32 -6.01 -1.13
N SER A 65 15.90 -5.50 0.02
CA SER A 65 16.55 -5.74 1.30
C SER A 65 15.49 -5.94 2.38
N ILE A 66 15.66 -6.96 3.21
CA ILE A 66 14.74 -7.27 4.32
C ILE A 66 14.58 -6.07 5.27
N LYS A 67 15.67 -5.33 5.55
CA LYS A 67 15.66 -4.14 6.42
C LYS A 67 14.81 -2.99 5.88
N ASN A 68 14.58 -2.94 4.57
CA ASN A 68 13.76 -1.93 3.92
C ASN A 68 12.31 -2.37 3.69
N ASP A 69 12.02 -3.66 3.90
CA ASP A 69 10.69 -4.25 3.70
C ASP A 69 9.86 -4.12 4.99
N ARG A 70 9.11 -3.02 5.08
CA ARG A 70 8.26 -2.72 6.24
C ARG A 70 7.15 -3.76 6.43
N ASP A 71 6.61 -4.31 5.34
CA ASP A 71 5.57 -5.33 5.39
C ASP A 71 6.10 -6.61 6.02
N LEU A 72 7.30 -7.04 5.62
CA LEU A 72 7.92 -8.21 6.20
C LEU A 72 8.31 -8.01 7.68
N GLN A 73 8.72 -6.80 8.07
CA GLN A 73 9.03 -6.51 9.47
C GLN A 73 7.76 -6.53 10.34
N ILE A 74 6.65 -5.97 9.86
CA ILE A 74 5.35 -6.08 10.52
C ILE A 74 4.95 -7.55 10.62
N CYS A 75 5.05 -8.31 9.53
CA CYS A 75 4.76 -9.74 9.50
C CYS A 75 5.54 -10.51 10.57
N LYS A 76 6.84 -10.25 10.74
CA LYS A 76 7.67 -10.89 11.78
C LYS A 76 7.13 -10.65 13.18
N LYS A 77 6.66 -9.42 13.49
CA LYS A 77 6.08 -9.10 14.78
C LYS A 77 4.74 -9.79 15.01
N ILE A 78 3.90 -9.90 13.98
CA ILE A 78 2.52 -10.37 14.12
C ILE A 78 2.34 -11.89 13.86
N LYS A 79 3.31 -12.57 13.31
CA LYS A 79 3.20 -14.00 12.93
C LYS A 79 2.75 -14.92 14.06
N LYS A 80 3.06 -14.58 15.30
CA LYS A 80 2.66 -15.31 16.51
C LYS A 80 1.20 -15.10 16.92
N PHE A 81 0.50 -14.07 16.38
CA PHE A 81 -0.89 -13.77 16.70
C PHE A 81 -1.83 -14.31 15.60
N LYS A 82 -3.13 -14.42 15.91
CA LYS A 82 -4.16 -14.88 14.96
C LYS A 82 -4.60 -13.84 13.94
N CYS A 83 -4.14 -12.57 14.07
CA CYS A 83 -4.54 -11.49 13.18
C CYS A 83 -4.23 -11.76 11.71
N LYS A 84 -5.06 -11.22 10.82
CA LYS A 84 -4.87 -11.22 9.37
C LYS A 84 -4.04 -10.02 8.95
N MET A 85 -3.38 -10.11 7.81
CA MET A 85 -2.67 -8.98 7.19
C MET A 85 -3.21 -8.73 5.79
N ILE A 86 -3.52 -7.49 5.48
CA ILE A 86 -3.79 -7.05 4.10
C ILE A 86 -2.52 -6.38 3.58
N PHE A 87 -1.95 -6.95 2.52
CA PHE A 87 -0.76 -6.44 1.85
C PHE A 87 -1.14 -5.71 0.57
N LEU A 88 -0.80 -4.43 0.50
CA LEU A 88 -1.00 -3.60 -0.67
C LEU A 88 0.17 -3.82 -1.65
N SER A 89 0.00 -4.75 -2.57
CA SER A 89 0.92 -5.01 -3.67
C SER A 89 0.64 -4.05 -4.85
N SER A 90 1.04 -4.39 -6.05
CA SER A 90 0.89 -3.52 -7.21
C SER A 90 0.63 -4.32 -8.48
N ARG A 91 -0.23 -3.82 -9.37
CA ARG A 91 -0.40 -4.38 -10.72
C ARG A 91 0.92 -4.43 -11.51
N LYS A 92 1.92 -3.62 -11.16
CA LYS A 92 3.25 -3.62 -11.80
C LYS A 92 4.04 -4.93 -11.62
N VAL A 93 3.55 -5.89 -10.83
CA VAL A 93 4.15 -7.23 -10.74
C VAL A 93 3.86 -8.09 -11.96
N TYR A 94 2.78 -7.78 -12.71
CA TYR A 94 2.44 -8.48 -13.93
C TYR A 94 3.30 -8.06 -15.13
N LEU A 95 3.36 -8.92 -16.13
CA LEU A 95 3.72 -8.51 -17.47
C LEU A 95 2.70 -7.48 -17.97
N SER A 96 3.18 -6.42 -18.63
CA SER A 96 2.28 -5.40 -19.21
C SER A 96 1.32 -6.06 -20.21
N GLY A 97 0.05 -5.71 -20.13
CA GLY A 97 -1.02 -6.25 -20.99
C GLY A 97 -2.37 -5.71 -20.57
N ASN A 98 -3.38 -6.03 -21.37
CA ASN A 98 -4.78 -5.71 -21.10
C ASN A 98 -5.47 -6.89 -20.38
N ASN A 99 -6.58 -6.62 -19.70
CA ASN A 99 -7.42 -7.63 -19.04
C ASN A 99 -6.66 -8.57 -18.09
N LEU A 100 -5.75 -7.99 -17.28
CA LEU A 100 -4.95 -8.74 -16.33
C LEU A 100 -5.84 -9.38 -15.26
N ARG A 101 -5.60 -10.68 -15.00
CA ARG A 101 -6.24 -11.48 -13.96
C ARG A 101 -5.20 -11.91 -12.92
N GLU A 102 -5.64 -12.46 -11.79
CA GLU A 102 -4.76 -12.90 -10.70
C GLU A 102 -3.72 -13.93 -11.15
N ASN A 103 -4.05 -14.78 -12.11
CA ASN A 103 -3.17 -15.81 -12.70
C ASN A 103 -2.36 -15.32 -13.90
N SER A 104 -2.47 -14.04 -14.29
CA SER A 104 -1.69 -13.48 -15.40
C SER A 104 -0.19 -13.57 -15.13
N LYS A 105 0.60 -13.67 -16.21
CA LYS A 105 2.06 -13.84 -16.16
C LYS A 105 2.74 -12.73 -15.37
N LEU A 106 3.58 -13.10 -14.41
CA LEU A 106 4.36 -12.19 -13.59
C LEU A 106 5.69 -11.84 -14.28
N LYS A 107 5.93 -10.55 -14.54
CA LYS A 107 7.20 -10.04 -15.12
C LYS A 107 7.47 -8.62 -14.62
N PRO A 108 7.83 -8.45 -13.33
CA PRO A 108 8.10 -7.13 -12.76
C PRO A 108 9.33 -6.50 -13.41
N LYS A 109 9.22 -5.25 -13.91
CA LYS A 109 10.29 -4.57 -14.64
C LYS A 109 11.18 -3.70 -13.72
N CYS A 110 10.60 -2.97 -12.76
CA CYS A 110 11.33 -2.04 -11.90
C CYS A 110 11.59 -2.61 -10.49
N ASN A 111 12.54 -2.00 -9.76
CA ASN A 111 12.87 -2.42 -8.38
C ASN A 111 11.64 -2.50 -7.49
N TYR A 112 10.77 -1.49 -7.54
CA TYR A 112 9.53 -1.49 -6.75
C TYR A 112 8.67 -2.73 -6.98
N SER A 113 8.39 -3.07 -8.23
CA SER A 113 7.55 -4.24 -8.57
C SER A 113 8.25 -5.57 -8.27
N LYS A 114 9.57 -5.66 -8.50
CA LYS A 114 10.39 -6.82 -8.12
C LYS A 114 10.34 -7.04 -6.59
N ASN A 115 10.47 -5.95 -5.83
CA ASN A 115 10.42 -5.99 -4.37
C ASN A 115 9.02 -6.38 -3.87
N LYS A 116 7.94 -5.81 -4.47
CA LYS A 116 6.56 -6.21 -4.14
C LYS A 116 6.34 -7.70 -4.35
N LEU A 117 6.76 -8.26 -5.49
CA LEU A 117 6.63 -9.69 -5.76
C LEU A 117 7.43 -10.55 -4.77
N LYS A 118 8.64 -10.13 -4.37
CA LYS A 118 9.41 -10.82 -3.33
C LYS A 118 8.71 -10.79 -1.97
N THR A 119 8.10 -9.65 -1.62
CA THR A 119 7.33 -9.51 -0.38
C THR A 119 6.08 -10.40 -0.42
N GLU A 120 5.32 -10.44 -1.53
CA GLU A 120 4.17 -11.35 -1.69
C GLU A 120 4.54 -12.79 -1.32
N LYS A 121 5.61 -13.33 -1.94
CA LYS A 121 6.07 -14.70 -1.68
C LYS A 121 6.43 -14.92 -0.21
N ARG A 122 7.14 -13.98 0.41
CA ARG A 122 7.55 -14.08 1.82
C ARG A 122 6.39 -13.99 2.79
N LEU A 123 5.42 -13.10 2.53
CA LEU A 123 4.23 -12.98 3.37
C LEU A 123 3.34 -14.22 3.25
N SER A 124 3.13 -14.75 2.04
CA SER A 124 2.38 -15.99 1.82
C SER A 124 3.02 -17.17 2.54
N PHE A 125 4.34 -17.28 2.52
CA PHE A 125 5.07 -18.33 3.25
C PHE A 125 4.89 -18.20 4.78
N ASN A 126 5.03 -16.97 5.34
CA ASN A 126 5.01 -16.75 6.79
C ASN A 126 3.61 -16.76 7.38
N LEU A 127 2.60 -16.21 6.68
CA LEU A 127 1.25 -16.02 7.19
C LEU A 127 0.23 -16.99 6.58
N LYS A 128 0.59 -17.69 5.51
CA LYS A 128 -0.27 -18.65 4.81
C LYS A 128 -1.65 -18.03 4.50
N LYS A 129 -2.74 -18.65 4.97
CA LYS A 129 -4.13 -18.17 4.78
C LYS A 129 -4.47 -16.86 5.51
N ARG A 130 -3.54 -16.32 6.33
CA ARG A 130 -3.76 -15.07 7.09
C ARG A 130 -3.30 -13.81 6.35
N VAL A 131 -2.82 -13.90 5.14
CA VAL A 131 -2.50 -12.74 4.31
C VAL A 131 -3.45 -12.66 3.12
N LEU A 132 -4.00 -11.46 2.88
CA LEU A 132 -4.69 -11.07 1.65
C LEU A 132 -3.77 -10.14 0.87
N ILE A 133 -3.45 -10.50 -0.37
CA ILE A 133 -2.60 -9.71 -1.26
C ILE A 133 -3.49 -8.97 -2.26
N LEU A 134 -3.45 -7.64 -2.22
CA LEU A 134 -4.18 -6.78 -3.15
C LEU A 134 -3.19 -6.12 -4.13
N ARG A 135 -3.21 -6.52 -5.40
CA ARG A 135 -2.38 -5.95 -6.47
C ARG A 135 -3.07 -4.72 -7.04
N ILE A 136 -2.87 -3.60 -6.36
CA ILE A 136 -3.58 -2.34 -6.63
C ILE A 136 -3.08 -1.70 -7.91
N SER A 137 -4.00 -1.13 -8.69
CA SER A 137 -3.72 -0.28 -9.85
C SER A 137 -3.26 1.12 -9.43
N ASN A 138 -3.28 2.10 -10.32
CA ASN A 138 -2.93 3.47 -9.96
C ASN A 138 -4.07 4.09 -9.13
N LEU A 139 -3.75 4.61 -7.96
CA LEU A 139 -4.71 5.28 -7.11
C LEU A 139 -4.80 6.77 -7.48
N ILE A 140 -6.01 7.26 -7.64
CA ILE A 140 -6.33 8.69 -7.81
C ILE A 140 -7.18 9.15 -6.63
N GLY A 141 -6.88 10.35 -6.13
CA GLY A 141 -7.65 11.00 -5.09
C GLY A 141 -6.95 12.23 -4.54
N ILE A 142 -7.66 12.99 -3.71
CA ILE A 142 -7.14 14.20 -3.08
C ILE A 142 -6.54 13.87 -1.73
N ASP A 143 -5.31 14.30 -1.49
CA ASP A 143 -4.67 14.22 -0.18
C ASP A 143 -4.83 15.55 0.57
N ASN A 144 -5.94 15.70 1.27
CA ASN A 144 -6.25 16.91 2.05
C ASN A 144 -5.19 17.24 3.12
N SER A 145 -4.41 16.25 3.56
CA SER A 145 -3.32 16.47 4.54
C SER A 145 -2.14 17.25 3.95
N LYS A 146 -2.00 17.25 2.62
CA LYS A 146 -0.89 17.90 1.90
C LYS A 146 -1.22 19.29 1.37
N LEU A 147 -2.49 19.67 1.29
CA LEU A 147 -2.88 21.04 0.95
C LEU A 147 -2.27 22.05 1.92
N LYS A 148 -1.97 21.65 3.17
CA LYS A 148 -1.29 22.47 4.19
C LYS A 148 0.25 22.39 4.17
N LYS A 149 0.85 21.44 3.45
CA LYS A 149 2.31 21.26 3.36
C LYS A 149 2.73 21.14 1.90
N LYS A 150 3.54 22.07 1.41
CA LYS A 150 4.08 22.14 0.02
C LYS A 150 4.90 20.92 -0.47
N LYS A 151 4.85 19.75 0.18
CA LYS A 151 5.50 18.52 -0.26
C LYS A 151 4.52 17.61 -0.98
N ILE A 152 4.38 17.82 -2.28
CA ILE A 152 3.59 16.99 -3.18
C ILE A 152 4.30 15.65 -3.35
N HIS A 153 3.68 14.54 -2.92
CA HIS A 153 4.07 13.22 -3.42
C HIS A 153 3.59 13.13 -4.87
N LYS A 154 4.49 12.79 -5.78
CA LYS A 154 4.17 12.61 -7.19
C LYS A 154 3.29 11.36 -7.38
N THR A 155 2.01 11.45 -7.08
CA THR A 155 1.02 10.51 -7.62
C THR A 155 0.81 10.86 -9.09
N PHE A 156 0.23 9.95 -9.87
CA PHE A 156 -0.13 10.28 -11.25
C PHE A 156 -1.06 11.50 -11.30
N GLY A 157 -2.02 11.61 -10.38
CA GLY A 157 -2.90 12.78 -10.27
C GLY A 157 -2.12 14.07 -10.02
N ASP A 158 -1.14 14.06 -9.11
CA ASP A 158 -0.30 15.24 -8.84
C ASP A 158 0.52 15.65 -10.08
N ILE A 159 1.05 14.68 -10.81
CA ILE A 159 1.78 14.91 -12.06
C ILE A 159 0.81 15.51 -13.08
N PHE A 160 -0.35 14.91 -13.28
CA PHE A 160 -1.37 15.34 -14.23
C PHE A 160 -1.82 16.79 -13.95
N PHE A 161 -2.15 17.13 -12.69
CA PHE A 161 -2.51 18.50 -12.31
C PHE A 161 -1.38 19.49 -12.52
N GLN A 162 -0.12 19.10 -12.29
CA GLN A 162 1.03 19.99 -12.56
C GLN A 162 1.19 20.26 -14.06
N TYR A 163 0.96 19.26 -14.91
CA TYR A 163 1.05 19.42 -16.37
C TYR A 163 -0.09 20.29 -16.90
N ILE A 164 -1.32 20.11 -16.42
CA ILE A 164 -2.45 21.00 -16.80
C ILE A 164 -2.13 22.45 -16.43
N LYS A 165 -1.65 22.72 -15.21
CA LYS A 165 -1.28 24.06 -14.78
C LYS A 165 -0.17 24.72 -15.60
N LYS A 166 0.67 23.92 -16.25
CA LYS A 166 1.79 24.38 -17.09
C LYS A 166 1.46 24.41 -18.57
N ASN A 167 0.21 24.14 -18.95
CA ASN A 167 -0.23 23.98 -20.35
C ASN A 167 0.61 23.00 -21.16
N ILE A 168 1.14 21.95 -20.52
CA ILE A 168 1.94 20.92 -21.20
C ILE A 168 0.97 19.92 -21.81
N ILE A 169 1.02 19.78 -23.13
CA ILE A 169 0.27 18.78 -23.89
C ILE A 169 0.97 17.42 -23.75
N PHE A 170 0.21 16.42 -23.32
CA PHE A 170 0.72 15.04 -23.33
C PHE A 170 0.74 14.52 -24.77
N ASP A 171 1.88 14.05 -25.21
CA ASP A 171 1.97 13.29 -26.46
C ASP A 171 1.08 12.04 -26.36
N ASN A 172 0.34 11.78 -27.42
CA ASN A 172 -0.66 10.74 -27.51
C ASN A 172 0.00 9.35 -27.75
N ASN A 173 0.94 8.98 -26.89
CA ASN A 173 1.40 7.60 -26.82
C ASN A 173 0.23 6.75 -26.37
N LYS A 174 -0.20 5.79 -27.17
CA LYS A 174 -1.32 4.84 -26.98
C LYS A 174 -1.20 3.98 -25.71
N GLU A 175 -0.84 4.60 -24.57
CA GLU A 175 -0.74 3.93 -23.29
C GLU A 175 -2.04 4.08 -22.50
N TYR A 176 -2.78 3.01 -22.35
CA TYR A 176 -3.92 2.92 -21.45
C TYR A 176 -3.44 2.65 -20.01
N LYS A 177 -4.00 3.37 -19.04
CA LYS A 177 -3.70 3.17 -17.61
C LYS A 177 -4.98 3.06 -16.82
N ASP A 178 -5.10 1.99 -16.03
CA ASP A 178 -6.20 1.82 -15.11
C ASP A 178 -6.01 2.69 -13.88
N PHE A 179 -7.09 3.30 -13.42
CA PHE A 179 -7.14 4.11 -12.23
C PHE A 179 -8.26 3.64 -11.31
N ILE A 180 -7.99 3.69 -10.00
CA ILE A 180 -8.99 3.43 -8.96
C ILE A 180 -9.10 4.70 -8.13
N SER A 181 -10.34 5.22 -7.99
CA SER A 181 -10.61 6.29 -7.04
C SER A 181 -10.40 5.79 -5.62
N ILE A 182 -9.75 6.59 -4.78
CA ILE A 182 -9.53 6.23 -3.38
C ILE A 182 -10.78 6.51 -2.52
N ASN A 183 -11.72 7.29 -3.04
CA ASN A 183 -12.93 7.75 -2.34
C ASN A 183 -14.19 7.02 -2.81
N LYS A 184 -14.04 5.79 -3.34
CA LYS A 184 -15.17 4.92 -3.75
C LYS A 184 -15.02 3.55 -3.14
#